data_cff4395245c11636e4ca4c622be2ba1a
#
_entry.id   cff4395245c11636e4ca4c622be2ba1a
#
_cell.length_a   1.000
_cell.length_b   1.000
_cell.length_c   1.000
_cell.angle_alpha   90.00
_cell.angle_beta   90.00
_cell.angle_gamma   90.00
#
_symmetry.space_group_name_H-M   'P 1'
#
loop_
_entity.id
_entity.type
_entity.pdbx_description
1 polymer ?
#
loop_
_entity_poly.entity_id
_entity_poly.type
_entity_poly.pdbx_seq_one_letter_code
_entity_poly.pdbx_strand_id
1 'polypeptide(L)'
;AVGFVVEDMLRGPRLVLADIGRDVEIFFGEGGVEADLADDAQPHPAFARLSQSYDVQPLDDVRDLAKRRILLLAQPRAFSPTELVQLDSWVRNGGRILILADPALQWGSLYPLGDKRRPLFTSMLSPLFAHWGLELVLPIADAEPMAIRKIGQLSIRTQTPGEWLKIGRGGSARCALEEGGLLADCKIGKGRALLIADADLLDTVYWEGRGMRVLTGGDEFGNLAWVESLATSSSPII
;
A
#
# COMPACT_ATOMS: atom_id res chain seq x y z
N ALA A 1 -25.48 27.98 15.05
CA ALA A 1 -24.27 27.90 14.19
C ALA A 1 -23.03 27.56 15.00
N VAL A 2 -23.05 26.48 15.78
CA VAL A 2 -21.89 26.00 16.59
C VAL A 2 -21.72 24.47 16.45
N GLY A 3 -22.55 23.81 15.65
CA GLY A 3 -22.53 22.33 15.53
C GLY A 3 -21.56 21.76 14.48
N PHE A 4 -20.96 22.57 13.60
CA PHE A 4 -20.16 22.06 12.47
C PHE A 4 -18.66 21.92 12.72
N VAL A 5 -18.16 22.38 13.86
CA VAL A 5 -16.70 22.41 14.15
C VAL A 5 -16.23 21.21 14.98
N VAL A 6 -17.14 20.48 15.61
CA VAL A 6 -16.77 19.39 16.54
C VAL A 6 -16.65 18.04 15.84
N GLU A 7 -17.35 17.81 14.73
CA GLU A 7 -17.26 16.56 13.98
C GLU A 7 -15.95 16.38 13.20
N ASP A 8 -15.33 17.46 12.77
CA ASP A 8 -14.07 17.42 12.01
C ASP A 8 -12.83 17.20 12.92
N MET A 9 -12.96 17.39 14.22
CA MET A 9 -11.89 17.16 15.20
C MET A 9 -11.80 15.71 15.70
N LEU A 10 -12.82 14.90 15.47
CA LEU A 10 -12.89 13.50 15.94
C LEU A 10 -12.54 12.49 14.84
N ARG A 11 -12.40 12.93 13.59
CA ARG A 11 -11.90 12.07 12.51
C ARG A 11 -10.39 12.18 12.43
N GLY A 12 -9.70 11.07 12.58
CA GLY A 12 -8.25 10.96 12.44
C GLY A 12 -7.76 11.44 11.05
N PRO A 13 -6.45 11.37 10.78
CA PRO A 13 -5.88 11.84 9.52
C PRO A 13 -6.53 11.12 8.33
N ARG A 14 -6.90 11.90 7.31
CA ARG A 14 -7.51 11.36 6.09
C ARG A 14 -6.49 10.51 5.34
N LEU A 15 -6.76 9.22 5.28
CA LEU A 15 -6.02 8.25 4.48
C LEU A 15 -6.73 8.11 3.13
N VAL A 16 -6.00 8.28 2.04
CA VAL A 16 -6.52 8.03 0.70
C VAL A 16 -5.97 6.70 0.21
N LEU A 17 -6.85 5.74 0.05
CA LEU A 17 -6.57 4.53 -0.69
C LEU A 17 -6.78 4.86 -2.17
N ALA A 18 -5.73 4.80 -2.97
CA ALA A 18 -5.85 5.07 -4.37
C ALA A 18 -6.07 3.77 -5.14
N ASP A 19 -7.23 3.69 -5.73
CA ASP A 19 -7.43 2.98 -6.97
C ASP A 19 -7.33 4.01 -8.11
N ILE A 20 -6.26 3.97 -8.89
CA ILE A 20 -6.05 4.91 -9.99
C ILE A 20 -6.36 4.20 -11.29
N GLY A 21 -7.63 4.17 -11.65
CA GLY A 21 -8.13 3.72 -12.94
C GLY A 21 -9.30 2.76 -12.85
N ARG A 22 -10.22 2.89 -13.78
CA ARG A 22 -11.45 2.09 -13.88
C ARG A 22 -11.22 0.59 -14.07
N ASP A 23 -9.98 0.16 -14.23
CA ASP A 23 -9.61 -1.19 -14.61
C ASP A 23 -8.80 -1.90 -13.53
N VAL A 24 -8.71 -1.35 -12.34
CA VAL A 24 -7.88 -1.89 -11.28
C VAL A 24 -8.64 -1.95 -9.98
N GLU A 25 -9.39 -3.00 -9.86
CA GLU A 25 -9.76 -3.55 -8.57
C GLU A 25 -8.58 -4.20 -7.94
N ILE A 26 -7.58 -3.42 -7.68
CA ILE A 26 -6.35 -3.92 -7.11
C ILE A 26 -6.52 -4.25 -5.67
N PHE A 27 -7.55 -3.79 -5.07
CA PHE A 27 -7.38 -3.78 -3.69
C PHE A 27 -8.10 -4.85 -2.99
N PHE A 28 -9.19 -5.24 -3.43
CA PHE A 28 -10.05 -5.75 -2.44
C PHE A 28 -11.14 -6.62 -2.97
N GLY A 29 -10.84 -7.60 -3.70
CA GLY A 29 -11.86 -8.56 -3.94
C GLY A 29 -11.89 -9.18 -5.31
N GLU A 30 -12.34 -10.36 -5.29
CA GLU A 30 -12.69 -11.19 -6.42
C GLU A 30 -13.93 -10.64 -7.14
N GLY A 31 -13.87 -9.42 -7.64
CA GLY A 31 -14.99 -8.88 -8.37
C GLY A 31 -14.64 -7.60 -9.09
N GLY A 32 -14.69 -7.55 -10.38
CA GLY A 32 -14.40 -6.41 -11.23
C GLY A 32 -15.30 -5.19 -11.04
N VAL A 33 -15.02 -4.06 -11.72
CA VAL A 33 -15.89 -2.86 -11.76
C VAL A 33 -17.35 -3.22 -11.98
N GLU A 34 -17.60 -4.36 -12.62
CA GLU A 34 -18.94 -4.94 -12.76
C GLU A 34 -19.47 -5.55 -11.46
N ALA A 35 -18.62 -5.98 -10.55
CA ALA A 35 -19.02 -6.40 -9.20
C ALA A 35 -19.25 -5.19 -8.28
N ASP A 36 -18.48 -4.09 -8.44
CA ASP A 36 -18.76 -2.82 -7.77
C ASP A 36 -20.07 -2.18 -8.25
N LEU A 37 -20.55 -2.53 -9.44
CA LEU A 37 -21.85 -2.13 -9.96
C LEU A 37 -22.96 -3.10 -9.56
N ALA A 38 -22.64 -4.26 -8.99
CA ALA A 38 -23.61 -5.13 -8.37
C ALA A 38 -23.89 -4.61 -6.95
N ASP A 39 -25.13 -4.38 -6.62
CA ASP A 39 -25.60 -3.87 -5.30
C ASP A 39 -25.09 -4.68 -4.09
N ASP A 40 -24.41 -5.79 -4.29
CA ASP A 40 -23.91 -6.71 -3.27
C ASP A 40 -22.37 -6.79 -3.18
N ALA A 41 -21.62 -5.95 -3.91
CA ALA A 41 -20.16 -5.95 -3.85
C ALA A 41 -19.69 -5.46 -2.47
N GLN A 42 -19.11 -6.35 -1.70
CA GLN A 42 -18.53 -6.00 -0.41
C GLN A 42 -17.14 -5.42 -0.63
N PRO A 43 -16.84 -4.26 -0.01
CA PRO A 43 -15.49 -3.71 -0.08
C PRO A 43 -14.49 -4.69 0.54
N HIS A 44 -13.28 -4.69 0.04
CA HIS A 44 -12.23 -5.53 0.60
C HIS A 44 -12.09 -5.31 2.12
N PRO A 45 -11.89 -6.37 2.90
CA PRO A 45 -11.82 -6.26 4.36
C PRO A 45 -10.82 -5.24 4.89
N ALA A 46 -9.65 -5.07 4.22
CA ALA A 46 -8.69 -4.03 4.61
C ALA A 46 -9.25 -2.61 4.42
N PHE A 47 -9.97 -2.35 3.31
CA PHE A 47 -10.65 -1.07 3.11
C PHE A 47 -11.71 -0.85 4.19
N ALA A 48 -12.56 -1.83 4.42
CA ALA A 48 -13.61 -1.76 5.44
C ALA A 48 -13.02 -1.52 6.84
N ARG A 49 -11.89 -2.18 7.16
CA ARG A 49 -11.21 -2.00 8.44
C ARG A 49 -10.59 -0.62 8.59
N LEU A 50 -9.87 -0.14 7.57
CA LEU A 50 -9.28 1.20 7.58
C LEU A 50 -10.35 2.30 7.65
N SER A 51 -11.49 2.11 6.99
CA SER A 51 -12.62 3.06 7.01
C SER A 51 -13.28 3.20 8.39
N GLN A 52 -13.02 2.29 9.33
CA GLN A 52 -13.50 2.43 10.71
C GLN A 52 -12.75 3.52 11.47
N SER A 53 -11.49 3.76 11.12
CA SER A 53 -10.60 4.70 11.84
C SER A 53 -10.25 5.94 11.02
N TYR A 54 -10.41 5.88 9.70
CA TYR A 54 -9.98 6.92 8.76
C TYR A 54 -11.09 7.26 7.76
N ASP A 55 -11.06 8.48 7.24
CA ASP A 55 -11.84 8.85 6.06
C ASP A 55 -11.10 8.33 4.81
N VAL A 56 -11.37 7.08 4.46
CA VAL A 56 -10.74 6.39 3.32
C VAL A 56 -11.57 6.64 2.08
N GLN A 57 -10.94 7.12 1.02
CA GLN A 57 -11.61 7.41 -0.24
C GLN A 57 -10.80 6.84 -1.40
N PRO A 58 -11.44 6.22 -2.38
CA PRO A 58 -10.78 5.82 -3.61
C PRO A 58 -10.25 7.05 -4.35
N LEU A 59 -9.17 6.88 -5.09
CA LEU A 59 -8.58 7.90 -5.93
C LEU A 59 -8.53 7.42 -7.37
N ASP A 60 -9.35 8.00 -8.22
CA ASP A 60 -9.43 7.62 -9.64
C ASP A 60 -8.35 8.31 -10.49
N ASP A 61 -7.84 9.45 -10.04
CA ASP A 61 -6.88 10.27 -10.79
C ASP A 61 -5.84 10.91 -9.87
N VAL A 62 -4.56 10.79 -10.26
CA VAL A 62 -3.45 11.44 -9.52
C VAL A 62 -3.59 12.96 -9.42
N ARG A 63 -4.37 13.61 -10.30
CA ARG A 63 -4.64 15.05 -10.25
C ARG A 63 -5.42 15.45 -8.99
N ASP A 64 -6.18 14.53 -8.42
CA ASP A 64 -6.98 14.78 -7.21
C ASP A 64 -6.14 14.73 -5.93
N LEU A 65 -4.86 14.36 -6.03
CA LEU A 65 -3.92 14.35 -4.91
C LEU A 65 -3.66 15.73 -4.31
N ALA A 66 -3.89 16.82 -5.03
CA ALA A 66 -3.57 18.18 -4.59
C ALA A 66 -4.25 18.56 -3.23
N LYS A 67 -5.38 17.94 -2.91
CA LYS A 67 -6.13 18.15 -1.67
C LYS A 67 -5.88 17.08 -0.60
N ARG A 68 -5.01 16.11 -0.89
CA ARG A 68 -4.77 14.96 -0.04
C ARG A 68 -3.41 15.08 0.66
N ARG A 69 -3.28 14.41 1.79
CA ARG A 69 -2.02 14.41 2.57
C ARG A 69 -1.34 13.05 2.60
N ILE A 70 -2.12 11.99 2.58
CA ILE A 70 -1.64 10.60 2.69
C ILE A 70 -2.23 9.81 1.54
N LEU A 71 -1.39 9.06 0.87
CA LEU A 71 -1.75 8.15 -0.20
C LEU A 71 -1.25 6.75 0.14
N LEU A 72 -2.12 5.75 0.04
CA LEU A 72 -1.75 4.34 0.12
C LEU A 72 -1.92 3.72 -1.28
N LEU A 73 -0.87 3.12 -1.79
CA LEU A 73 -0.87 2.32 -3.01
C LEU A 73 -0.44 0.90 -2.66
N ALA A 74 -1.24 -0.10 -2.99
CA ALA A 74 -0.80 -1.48 -2.89
C ALA A 74 -0.90 -2.13 -4.25
N GLN A 75 0.22 -2.53 -4.83
CA GLN A 75 0.36 -3.12 -6.16
C GLN A 75 -0.45 -2.39 -7.25
N PRO A 76 -0.31 -1.07 -7.41
CA PRO A 76 -1.15 -0.30 -8.32
C PRO A 76 -0.91 -0.70 -9.78
N ARG A 77 -1.89 -0.37 -10.64
CA ARG A 77 -1.73 -0.47 -12.09
C ARG A 77 -0.48 0.27 -12.58
N ALA A 78 -0.08 -0.01 -13.80
CA ALA A 78 0.95 0.79 -14.45
C ALA A 78 0.48 2.25 -14.62
N PHE A 79 1.31 3.19 -14.17
CA PHE A 79 1.10 4.62 -14.37
C PHE A 79 1.78 5.09 -15.64
N SER A 80 1.16 6.04 -16.32
CA SER A 80 1.80 6.76 -17.41
C SER A 80 2.99 7.60 -16.90
N PRO A 81 3.95 7.94 -17.75
CA PRO A 81 5.05 8.82 -17.35
C PRO A 81 4.60 10.13 -16.72
N THR A 82 3.50 10.72 -17.22
CA THR A 82 2.93 11.95 -16.68
C THR A 82 2.41 11.75 -15.26
N GLU A 83 1.70 10.66 -14.99
CA GLU A 83 1.21 10.32 -13.66
C GLU A 83 2.35 10.09 -12.67
N LEU A 84 3.43 9.41 -13.08
CA LEU A 84 4.61 9.21 -12.23
C LEU A 84 5.28 10.54 -11.85
N VAL A 85 5.39 11.49 -12.80
CA VAL A 85 5.92 12.83 -12.54
C VAL A 85 5.01 13.62 -11.59
N GLN A 86 3.70 13.52 -11.76
CA GLN A 86 2.73 14.17 -10.87
C GLN A 86 2.82 13.60 -9.45
N LEU A 87 2.95 12.28 -9.33
CA LEU A 87 3.09 11.59 -8.05
C LEU A 87 4.39 12.01 -7.33
N ASP A 88 5.54 12.00 -8.04
CA ASP A 88 6.81 12.48 -7.49
C ASP A 88 6.70 13.95 -7.04
N SER A 89 6.10 14.80 -7.87
CA SER A 89 5.91 16.22 -7.57
C SER A 89 5.03 16.43 -6.34
N TRP A 90 3.97 15.65 -6.21
CA TRP A 90 3.08 15.71 -5.04
C TRP A 90 3.80 15.33 -3.76
N VAL A 91 4.58 14.23 -3.78
CA VAL A 91 5.39 13.84 -2.63
C VAL A 91 6.40 14.93 -2.30
N ARG A 92 7.15 15.48 -3.29
CA ARG A 92 8.13 16.55 -3.08
C ARG A 92 7.54 17.79 -2.43
N ASN A 93 6.28 18.08 -2.69
CA ASN A 93 5.55 19.23 -2.12
C ASN A 93 5.00 18.97 -0.72
N GLY A 94 5.24 17.79 -0.13
CA GLY A 94 4.88 17.49 1.25
C GLY A 94 3.85 16.36 1.40
N GLY A 95 3.47 15.70 0.30
CA GLY A 95 2.64 14.50 0.34
C GLY A 95 3.37 13.34 1.02
N ARG A 96 2.58 12.46 1.63
CA ARG A 96 3.07 11.22 2.25
C ARG A 96 2.48 10.05 1.50
N ILE A 97 3.33 9.15 1.06
CA ILE A 97 2.91 7.96 0.33
C ILE A 97 3.40 6.70 1.04
N LEU A 98 2.53 5.73 1.15
CA LEU A 98 2.85 4.36 1.50
C LEU A 98 2.58 3.49 0.28
N ILE A 99 3.60 2.81 -0.21
CA ILE A 99 3.50 1.91 -1.35
C ILE A 99 3.84 0.49 -0.89
N LEU A 100 2.91 -0.42 -1.11
CA LEU A 100 3.19 -1.85 -1.07
C LEU A 100 3.42 -2.28 -2.51
N ALA A 101 4.64 -2.68 -2.81
CA ALA A 101 5.06 -3.09 -4.15
C ALA A 101 5.63 -4.49 -4.09
N ASP A 102 5.17 -5.34 -4.98
CA ASP A 102 5.54 -6.75 -5.00
C ASP A 102 6.25 -7.09 -6.30
N PRO A 103 7.41 -7.78 -6.26
CA PRO A 103 8.05 -8.29 -7.45
C PRO A 103 7.40 -9.57 -7.98
N ALA A 104 6.63 -10.30 -7.15
CA ALA A 104 6.05 -11.59 -7.48
C ALA A 104 4.75 -11.89 -6.69
N LEU A 105 3.75 -11.02 -6.82
CA LEU A 105 2.47 -11.07 -6.12
C LEU A 105 1.80 -12.45 -6.21
N GLN A 106 1.37 -12.99 -5.08
CA GLN A 106 0.75 -14.30 -4.96
C GLN A 106 -0.78 -14.25 -4.80
N TRP A 107 -1.39 -13.07 -4.83
CA TRP A 107 -2.84 -12.96 -4.71
C TRP A 107 -3.57 -13.81 -5.73
N GLY A 108 -4.48 -14.62 -5.24
CA GLY A 108 -5.41 -15.35 -6.09
C GLY A 108 -6.29 -14.38 -6.89
N SER A 109 -6.65 -14.76 -8.10
CA SER A 109 -7.62 -14.01 -8.89
C SER A 109 -8.45 -14.96 -9.72
N LEU A 110 -9.75 -14.74 -9.77
CA LEU A 110 -10.67 -15.47 -10.63
C LEU A 110 -10.55 -15.03 -12.10
N TYR A 111 -9.93 -13.88 -12.35
CA TYR A 111 -9.75 -13.35 -13.70
C TYR A 111 -8.58 -14.03 -14.42
N PRO A 112 -8.70 -14.33 -15.71
CA PRO A 112 -7.63 -14.93 -16.49
C PRO A 112 -6.42 -14.00 -16.63
N LEU A 113 -5.27 -14.57 -16.99
CA LEU A 113 -4.07 -13.78 -17.29
C LEU A 113 -4.35 -12.81 -18.44
N GLY A 114 -3.96 -11.53 -18.26
CA GLY A 114 -4.18 -10.46 -19.22
C GLY A 114 -5.52 -9.73 -19.07
N ASP A 115 -6.39 -10.16 -18.18
CA ASP A 115 -7.56 -9.39 -17.80
C ASP A 115 -7.11 -8.18 -16.97
N LYS A 116 -7.62 -7.00 -17.30
CA LYS A 116 -7.25 -5.74 -16.64
C LYS A 116 -7.67 -5.67 -15.18
N ARG A 117 -8.66 -6.45 -14.79
CA ARG A 117 -9.14 -6.58 -13.41
C ARG A 117 -8.23 -7.43 -12.53
N ARG A 118 -7.30 -8.18 -13.15
CA ARG A 118 -6.34 -8.97 -12.41
C ARG A 118 -5.20 -8.09 -11.88
N PRO A 119 -4.83 -8.18 -10.60
CA PRO A 119 -3.67 -7.48 -10.08
C PRO A 119 -2.40 -7.80 -10.87
N LEU A 120 -1.52 -6.82 -11.00
CA LEU A 120 -0.24 -7.01 -11.68
C LEU A 120 0.62 -7.98 -10.88
N PHE A 121 1.13 -9.00 -11.56
CA PHE A 121 2.03 -9.98 -10.95
C PHE A 121 3.32 -9.34 -10.39
N THR A 122 3.81 -8.28 -11.03
CA THR A 122 4.97 -7.51 -10.58
C THR A 122 4.67 -6.02 -10.62
N SER A 123 5.24 -5.28 -9.68
CA SER A 123 5.08 -3.82 -9.63
C SER A 123 5.66 -3.14 -10.87
N MET A 124 4.87 -2.25 -11.47
CA MET A 124 5.26 -1.44 -12.64
C MET A 124 5.77 -0.03 -12.25
N LEU A 125 6.08 0.19 -10.98
CA LEU A 125 6.58 1.48 -10.48
C LEU A 125 8.12 1.62 -10.56
N SER A 126 8.82 0.69 -11.19
CA SER A 126 10.28 0.71 -11.30
C SER A 126 10.87 2.05 -11.78
N PRO A 127 10.26 2.80 -12.73
CA PRO A 127 10.80 4.10 -13.11
C PRO A 127 10.78 5.13 -11.97
N LEU A 128 9.74 5.10 -11.12
CA LEU A 128 9.63 5.97 -9.95
C LEU A 128 10.65 5.57 -8.89
N PHE A 129 10.79 4.28 -8.63
CA PHE A 129 11.76 3.76 -7.66
C PHE A 129 13.19 4.10 -8.08
N ALA A 130 13.54 3.87 -9.35
CA ALA A 130 14.84 4.23 -9.89
C ALA A 130 15.14 5.73 -9.77
N HIS A 131 14.13 6.59 -10.04
CA HIS A 131 14.24 8.03 -9.84
C HIS A 131 14.53 8.39 -8.37
N TRP A 132 14.02 7.65 -7.42
CA TRP A 132 14.30 7.82 -5.99
C TRP A 132 15.59 7.14 -5.53
N GLY A 133 16.27 6.40 -6.42
CA GLY A 133 17.53 5.72 -6.14
C GLY A 133 17.38 4.34 -5.54
N LEU A 134 16.26 3.69 -5.81
CA LEU A 134 15.92 2.35 -5.32
C LEU A 134 15.60 1.40 -6.47
N GLU A 135 15.84 0.13 -6.21
CA GLU A 135 15.42 -0.99 -7.02
C GLU A 135 14.68 -2.00 -6.15
N LEU A 136 13.56 -2.50 -6.65
CA LEU A 136 12.83 -3.61 -6.05
C LEU A 136 13.27 -4.90 -6.75
N VAL A 137 13.83 -5.82 -5.98
CA VAL A 137 14.28 -7.11 -6.50
C VAL A 137 13.56 -8.26 -5.81
N LEU A 138 13.42 -9.38 -6.53
CA LEU A 138 13.06 -10.65 -5.92
C LEU A 138 14.35 -11.35 -5.47
N PRO A 139 14.55 -11.66 -4.17
CA PRO A 139 15.71 -12.36 -3.70
C PRO A 139 15.83 -13.72 -4.41
N ILE A 140 17.02 -14.03 -4.93
CA ILE A 140 17.29 -15.29 -5.61
C ILE A 140 17.57 -16.35 -4.55
N ALA A 141 16.84 -17.47 -4.63
CA ALA A 141 17.06 -18.76 -3.98
C ALA A 141 17.46 -18.76 -2.48
N ASP A 142 16.88 -19.63 -1.72
CA ASP A 142 17.03 -19.91 -0.29
C ASP A 142 16.16 -19.05 0.66
N ALA A 143 15.44 -18.04 0.18
CA ALA A 143 14.44 -17.39 1.00
C ALA A 143 13.19 -18.26 1.11
N GLU A 144 12.77 -18.54 2.33
CA GLU A 144 11.49 -19.20 2.59
C GLU A 144 10.36 -18.41 1.93
N PRO A 145 9.52 -19.02 1.06
CA PRO A 145 8.43 -18.28 0.38
C PRO A 145 7.49 -17.59 1.35
N MET A 146 7.31 -18.19 2.52
CA MET A 146 6.51 -17.61 3.61
C MET A 146 7.39 -17.51 4.85
N ALA A 147 7.38 -16.34 5.48
CA ALA A 147 8.10 -16.11 6.72
C ALA A 147 7.28 -15.30 7.71
N ILE A 148 7.46 -15.56 9.00
CA ILE A 148 6.93 -14.72 10.07
C ILE A 148 8.08 -13.87 10.58
N ARG A 149 7.94 -12.56 10.47
CA ARG A 149 8.91 -11.57 10.94
C ARG A 149 8.39 -10.88 12.19
N LYS A 150 9.28 -10.57 13.12
CA LYS A 150 8.99 -9.75 14.30
C LYS A 150 9.37 -8.32 13.99
N ILE A 151 8.39 -7.41 13.96
CA ILE A 151 8.59 -5.98 13.77
C ILE A 151 8.00 -5.26 14.99
N GLY A 152 8.87 -4.79 15.87
CA GLY A 152 8.46 -4.32 17.20
C GLY A 152 7.71 -5.42 17.98
N GLN A 153 6.48 -5.13 18.35
CA GLN A 153 5.61 -6.10 19.06
C GLN A 153 4.74 -6.95 18.12
N LEU A 154 4.77 -6.63 16.82
CA LEU A 154 3.91 -7.32 15.84
C LEU A 154 4.59 -8.55 15.25
N SER A 155 3.80 -9.56 14.94
CA SER A 155 4.20 -10.69 14.10
C SER A 155 3.61 -10.46 12.72
N ILE A 156 4.48 -10.24 11.73
CA ILE A 156 4.10 -9.96 10.36
C ILE A 156 4.37 -11.20 9.52
N ARG A 157 3.39 -11.63 8.75
CA ARG A 157 3.55 -12.71 7.78
C ARG A 157 3.84 -12.13 6.41
N THR A 158 4.97 -12.52 5.81
CA THR A 158 5.37 -12.15 4.45
C THR A 158 5.21 -13.34 3.51
N GLN A 159 4.95 -13.05 2.22
CA GLN A 159 4.81 -14.07 1.18
C GLN A 159 5.68 -13.67 -0.03
N THR A 160 6.71 -14.44 -0.29
CA THR A 160 7.66 -14.20 -1.40
C THR A 160 8.12 -12.73 -1.45
N PRO A 161 8.49 -12.13 -0.31
CA PRO A 161 8.74 -10.71 -0.24
C PRO A 161 9.91 -10.32 -1.12
N GLY A 162 9.83 -9.15 -1.73
CA GLY A 162 10.95 -8.51 -2.38
C GLY A 162 11.95 -7.93 -1.39
N GLU A 163 12.99 -7.32 -1.95
CA GLU A 163 14.00 -6.57 -1.23
C GLU A 163 14.28 -5.24 -1.93
N TRP A 164 14.34 -4.17 -1.15
CA TRP A 164 14.80 -2.88 -1.64
C TRP A 164 16.31 -2.82 -1.66
N LEU A 165 16.87 -2.44 -2.80
CA LEU A 165 18.29 -2.14 -2.96
C LEU A 165 18.50 -0.67 -3.30
N LYS A 166 19.59 -0.07 -2.78
CA LYS A 166 20.00 1.27 -3.21
C LYS A 166 20.80 1.17 -4.50
N ILE A 167 20.38 1.91 -5.52
CA ILE A 167 21.07 1.97 -6.82
C ILE A 167 21.74 3.33 -7.00
N GLY A 168 23.06 3.27 -7.24
CA GLY A 168 23.86 4.44 -7.60
C GLY A 168 23.99 5.52 -6.52
N ARG A 169 24.63 6.63 -6.90
CA ARG A 169 24.82 7.82 -6.04
C ARG A 169 23.90 8.99 -6.42
N GLY A 170 22.93 8.78 -7.30
CA GLY A 170 22.20 9.85 -7.98
C GLY A 170 20.69 9.89 -7.73
N GLY A 171 20.15 9.14 -6.78
CA GLY A 171 18.74 9.19 -6.47
C GLY A 171 18.29 10.56 -5.97
N SER A 172 17.09 10.99 -6.37
CA SER A 172 16.50 12.26 -5.96
C SER A 172 15.93 12.26 -4.55
N ALA A 173 16.06 11.13 -3.85
CA ALA A 173 15.58 10.91 -2.48
C ALA A 173 16.70 10.47 -1.53
N ARG A 174 16.46 10.61 -0.23
CA ARG A 174 17.31 10.03 0.82
C ARG A 174 16.54 8.91 1.49
N CYS A 175 16.91 7.67 1.20
CA CYS A 175 16.25 6.50 1.70
C CYS A 175 17.10 5.77 2.75
N ALA A 176 16.48 5.33 3.83
CA ALA A 176 16.96 4.31 4.74
C ALA A 176 16.31 2.98 4.38
N LEU A 177 17.05 1.87 4.46
CA LEU A 177 16.50 0.52 4.30
C LEU A 177 16.41 -0.09 5.69
N GLU A 178 15.26 -0.69 5.97
CA GLU A 178 14.91 -1.24 7.27
C GLU A 178 14.35 -2.65 7.10
N GLU A 179 14.23 -3.38 8.18
CA GLU A 179 13.67 -4.73 8.22
C GLU A 179 14.31 -5.69 7.20
N GLY A 180 15.65 -5.57 7.03
CA GLY A 180 16.37 -6.41 6.07
C GLY A 180 16.01 -6.16 4.61
N GLY A 181 15.68 -4.90 4.26
CA GLY A 181 15.30 -4.51 2.90
C GLY A 181 13.80 -4.66 2.61
N LEU A 182 13.00 -5.13 3.56
CA LEU A 182 11.54 -5.19 3.38
C LEU A 182 10.92 -3.80 3.34
N LEU A 183 11.45 -2.85 4.09
CA LEU A 183 10.97 -1.48 4.18
C LEU A 183 12.04 -0.49 3.71
N ALA A 184 11.65 0.47 2.89
CA ALA A 184 12.45 1.65 2.59
C ALA A 184 11.71 2.91 3.05
N ASP A 185 12.37 3.72 3.88
CA ASP A 185 11.89 5.04 4.35
C ASP A 185 12.64 6.14 3.62
N CYS A 186 11.94 6.89 2.79
CA CYS A 186 12.52 7.87 1.88
C CYS A 186 12.03 9.27 2.17
N LYS A 187 12.97 10.18 2.43
CA LYS A 187 12.72 11.62 2.43
C LYS A 187 12.84 12.16 1.00
N ILE A 188 11.76 12.74 0.48
CA ILE A 188 11.65 13.24 -0.88
C ILE A 188 11.17 14.69 -0.86
N GLY A 189 12.07 15.64 -1.08
CA GLY A 189 11.75 17.05 -0.93
C GLY A 189 11.20 17.37 0.47
N LYS A 190 9.95 17.86 0.55
CA LYS A 190 9.24 18.12 1.81
C LYS A 190 8.43 16.93 2.30
N GLY A 191 8.20 15.92 1.46
CA GLY A 191 7.38 14.75 1.75
C GLY A 191 8.18 13.51 2.14
N ARG A 192 7.46 12.39 2.23
CA ARG A 192 8.00 11.09 2.63
C ARG A 192 7.33 9.97 1.85
N ALA A 193 8.12 9.00 1.43
CA ALA A 193 7.63 7.74 0.90
C ALA A 193 8.09 6.59 1.78
N LEU A 194 7.16 5.75 2.19
CA LEU A 194 7.38 4.46 2.83
C LEU A 194 7.07 3.39 1.79
N LEU A 195 8.01 2.49 1.54
CA LEU A 195 7.90 1.48 0.50
C LEU A 195 8.08 0.11 1.12
N ILE A 196 7.07 -0.73 1.06
CA ILE A 196 7.09 -2.11 1.53
C ILE A 196 7.27 -3.01 0.31
N ALA A 197 8.21 -3.96 0.38
CA ALA A 197 8.54 -4.88 -0.71
C ALA A 197 7.67 -6.15 -0.71
N ASP A 198 6.42 -6.05 -0.26
CA ASP A 198 5.48 -7.16 -0.17
C ASP A 198 4.06 -6.59 -0.15
N ALA A 199 3.29 -6.79 -1.20
CA ALA A 199 1.88 -6.37 -1.25
C ALA A 199 0.95 -7.49 -0.76
N ASP A 200 1.40 -8.73 -0.72
CA ASP A 200 0.66 -9.86 -0.15
C ASP A 200 0.35 -9.66 1.33
N LEU A 201 1.00 -8.70 1.99
CA LEU A 201 0.68 -8.31 3.38
C LEU A 201 -0.78 -7.94 3.58
N LEU A 202 -1.48 -7.47 2.56
CA LEU A 202 -2.89 -7.12 2.61
C LEU A 202 -3.82 -8.26 2.23
N ASP A 203 -3.30 -9.41 1.79
CA ASP A 203 -4.13 -10.58 1.58
C ASP A 203 -4.78 -11.01 2.91
N THR A 204 -6.10 -11.12 2.89
CA THR A 204 -6.93 -11.40 4.06
C THR A 204 -6.53 -12.68 4.79
N VAL A 205 -6.01 -13.67 4.05
CA VAL A 205 -5.56 -14.94 4.63
C VAL A 205 -4.44 -14.77 5.66
N TYR A 206 -3.76 -13.62 5.69
CA TYR A 206 -2.63 -13.38 6.56
C TYR A 206 -2.94 -12.56 7.81
N TRP A 207 -4.07 -11.83 7.84
CA TRP A 207 -4.40 -11.00 8.98
C TRP A 207 -5.83 -11.18 9.49
N GLU A 208 -6.76 -11.67 8.68
CA GLU A 208 -8.07 -12.05 9.19
C GLU A 208 -7.97 -13.25 10.13
N GLY A 209 -8.63 -13.14 11.25
CA GLY A 209 -8.70 -14.23 12.22
C GLY A 209 -9.43 -15.44 11.66
N ARG A 210 -9.01 -16.64 12.06
CA ARG A 210 -9.67 -17.92 11.71
C ARG A 210 -10.40 -18.51 12.91
N GLY A 211 -11.47 -19.26 12.64
CA GLY A 211 -12.24 -19.92 13.67
C GLY A 211 -12.89 -18.93 14.65
N MET A 212 -12.73 -19.14 15.96
CA MET A 212 -13.30 -18.26 16.99
C MET A 212 -12.80 -16.81 16.92
N ARG A 213 -11.63 -16.56 16.38
CA ARG A 213 -11.06 -15.20 16.24
C ARG A 213 -11.84 -14.34 15.25
N VAL A 214 -12.44 -14.92 14.23
CA VAL A 214 -13.35 -14.21 13.32
C VAL A 214 -14.50 -13.54 14.09
N LEU A 215 -15.03 -14.23 15.10
CA LEU A 215 -16.14 -13.72 15.92
C LEU A 215 -15.71 -12.61 16.89
N THR A 216 -14.45 -12.58 17.27
CA THR A 216 -13.89 -11.60 18.21
C THR A 216 -13.18 -10.43 17.52
N GLY A 217 -13.08 -10.44 16.18
CA GLY A 217 -12.38 -9.42 15.41
C GLY A 217 -10.86 -9.41 15.62
N GLY A 218 -10.28 -10.52 16.08
CA GLY A 218 -8.83 -10.64 16.30
C GLY A 218 -8.09 -10.97 15.02
N ASP A 219 -7.06 -10.23 14.70
CA ASP A 219 -6.16 -10.50 13.59
C ASP A 219 -5.26 -11.71 13.93
N GLU A 220 -5.00 -12.57 12.94
CA GLU A 220 -4.07 -13.69 13.12
C GLU A 220 -2.62 -13.18 13.18
N PHE A 221 -2.31 -12.20 12.33
CA PHE A 221 -1.03 -11.49 12.28
C PHE A 221 -1.28 -9.99 12.29
N GLY A 222 -0.24 -9.23 12.67
CA GLY A 222 -0.30 -7.78 12.75
C GLY A 222 -0.09 -7.07 11.39
N ASN A 223 -0.30 -7.72 10.27
CA ASN A 223 -0.02 -7.18 8.93
C ASN A 223 -0.73 -5.85 8.69
N LEU A 224 -2.06 -5.84 8.81
CA LEU A 224 -2.84 -4.63 8.59
C LEU A 224 -2.50 -3.55 9.63
N ALA A 225 -2.31 -3.93 10.91
CA ALA A 225 -1.93 -2.99 11.96
C ALA A 225 -0.56 -2.35 11.68
N TRP A 226 0.39 -3.09 11.11
CA TRP A 226 1.67 -2.52 10.70
C TRP A 226 1.53 -1.53 9.55
N VAL A 227 0.80 -1.90 8.49
CA VAL A 227 0.49 -1.00 7.36
C VAL A 227 -0.19 0.28 7.85
N GLU A 228 -1.17 0.16 8.74
CA GLU A 228 -1.86 1.29 9.35
C GLU A 228 -0.89 2.18 10.16
N SER A 229 -0.03 1.60 10.97
CA SER A 229 0.96 2.34 11.75
C SER A 229 1.93 3.13 10.88
N LEU A 230 2.36 2.55 9.75
CA LEU A 230 3.23 3.22 8.78
C LEU A 230 2.51 4.35 8.06
N ALA A 231 1.25 4.13 7.64
CA ALA A 231 0.45 5.14 6.96
C ALA A 231 0.25 6.39 7.84
N THR A 232 0.13 6.23 9.15
CA THR A 232 -0.16 7.30 10.10
C THR A 232 1.04 7.86 10.83
N SER A 233 2.19 7.17 10.80
CA SER A 233 3.43 7.61 11.45
C SER A 233 3.88 8.97 10.93
N SER A 234 3.91 9.98 11.80
CA SER A 234 4.43 11.32 11.48
C SER A 234 5.94 11.44 11.69
N SER A 235 6.54 10.52 12.43
CA SER A 235 7.98 10.52 12.75
C SER A 235 8.74 9.57 11.83
N PRO A 236 10.04 9.82 11.54
CA PRO A 236 10.89 8.79 10.99
C PRO A 236 10.91 7.60 11.96
N ILE A 237 10.87 6.39 11.42
CA ILE A 237 11.15 5.20 12.20
C ILE A 237 12.67 5.26 12.43
N ILE A 238 13.07 5.50 13.68
CA ILE A 238 14.48 5.58 14.10
C ILE A 238 14.98 4.17 14.34
#